data_f90c7635feb1122d3186b5927c8bba78
#
_entry.id   f90c7635feb1122d3186b5927c8bba78
#
_cell.length_a   1.000
_cell.length_b   1.000
_cell.length_c   1.000
_cell.angle_alpha   90.00
_cell.angle_beta   90.00
_cell.angle_gamma   90.00
#
_symmetry.space_group_name_H-M   'P 1'
#
loop_
_entity.id
_entity.type
_entity.pdbx_description
1 polymer ?
#
loop_
_entity_poly.entity_id
_entity_poly.type
_entity_poly.pdbx_seq_one_letter_code
_entity_poly.pdbx_strand_id
1 'polypeptide(L)'
;INSVCDLDYPKQKMHIMILDDSDDNTTEQVAELVKNYKGKGFDISHIRRGTRQGYKAGALKYAMKYTKSEFVAIFDADFIPPTWYLKRAIPYFAKPNIGLVQCRWGHVNENYSALTQAQALSLDFHFLVEQKAKSNSRMFMNFNGTAGIWRKECIDDSGGWHTATLVEDLDLSYRAQMKG
;
A
#
# COMPACT_ATOMS: atom_id res chain seq x y z
N ILE A 1 6.92 -10.22 2.27
CA ILE A 1 8.27 -9.63 2.34
C ILE A 1 9.06 -10.00 1.08
N ASN A 2 9.20 -11.30 0.76
CA ASN A 2 9.98 -11.76 -0.38
C ASN A 2 9.57 -11.06 -1.68
N SER A 3 8.28 -11.04 -2.00
CA SER A 3 7.73 -10.42 -3.22
C SER A 3 8.03 -8.92 -3.34
N VAL A 4 8.10 -8.20 -2.22
CA VAL A 4 8.49 -6.78 -2.20
C VAL A 4 9.99 -6.61 -2.43
N CYS A 5 10.81 -7.52 -1.89
CA CYS A 5 12.26 -7.52 -2.14
C CYS A 5 12.61 -7.97 -3.57
N ASP A 6 11.71 -8.69 -4.25
CA ASP A 6 11.89 -9.13 -5.65
C ASP A 6 11.47 -8.06 -6.68
N LEU A 7 11.00 -6.88 -6.23
CA LEU A 7 10.64 -5.79 -7.13
C LEU A 7 11.86 -5.36 -7.98
N ASP A 8 11.66 -5.28 -9.29
CA ASP A 8 12.66 -4.79 -10.24
C ASP A 8 12.75 -3.26 -10.16
N TYR A 9 13.35 -2.78 -9.07
CA TYR A 9 13.59 -1.37 -8.80
C TYR A 9 14.94 -1.19 -8.09
N PRO A 10 15.65 -0.08 -8.29
CA PRO A 10 16.97 0.12 -7.66
C PRO A 10 16.86 0.06 -6.13
N LYS A 11 17.57 -0.89 -5.50
CA LYS A 11 17.52 -1.12 -4.04
C LYS A 11 17.83 0.14 -3.23
N GLN A 12 18.79 0.93 -3.69
CA GLN A 12 19.19 2.19 -3.04
C GLN A 12 18.13 3.29 -3.09
N LYS A 13 17.05 3.10 -3.87
CA LYS A 13 15.89 3.99 -3.94
C LYS A 13 14.68 3.45 -3.19
N MET A 14 14.82 2.30 -2.53
CA MET A 14 13.74 1.67 -1.75
C MET A 14 14.13 1.63 -0.28
N HIS A 15 13.22 2.08 0.57
CA HIS A 15 13.22 1.79 2.00
C HIS A 15 11.99 0.95 2.31
N ILE A 16 12.18 -0.28 2.74
CA ILE A 16 11.11 -1.22 3.03
C ILE A 16 10.83 -1.21 4.53
N MET A 17 9.60 -0.90 4.92
CA MET A 17 9.17 -0.93 6.32
C MET A 17 8.13 -2.03 6.51
N ILE A 18 8.44 -3.00 7.36
CA ILE A 18 7.50 -4.04 7.77
C ILE A 18 6.83 -3.58 9.04
N LEU A 19 5.55 -3.22 8.93
CA LEU A 19 4.74 -2.77 10.07
C LEU A 19 4.09 -3.99 10.72
N ASP A 20 4.56 -4.33 11.91
CA ASP A 20 4.19 -5.57 12.60
C ASP A 20 3.64 -5.29 14.00
N ASP A 21 2.36 -5.57 14.16
CA ASP A 21 1.67 -5.52 15.46
C ASP A 21 1.32 -6.94 15.96
N SER A 22 1.97 -7.99 15.45
CA SER A 22 1.73 -9.39 15.85
C SER A 22 2.17 -9.62 17.31
N ASP A 23 1.45 -10.53 17.96
CA ASP A 23 1.69 -10.99 19.34
C ASP A 23 2.03 -12.49 19.41
N ASP A 24 2.26 -13.11 18.25
CA ASP A 24 2.64 -14.51 18.07
C ASP A 24 4.06 -14.64 17.45
N ASN A 25 4.40 -15.86 17.00
CA ASN A 25 5.69 -16.18 16.38
C ASN A 25 5.93 -15.48 15.03
N THR A 26 4.93 -14.80 14.46
CA THR A 26 5.09 -13.98 13.23
C THR A 26 6.19 -12.94 13.42
N THR A 27 6.27 -12.34 14.61
CA THR A 27 7.30 -11.34 14.93
C THR A 27 8.72 -11.88 14.75
N GLU A 28 8.99 -13.09 15.23
CA GLU A 28 10.31 -13.72 15.13
C GLU A 28 10.65 -14.04 13.67
N GLN A 29 9.68 -14.58 12.91
CA GLN A 29 9.84 -14.87 11.49
C GLN A 29 10.12 -13.59 10.67
N VAL A 30 9.40 -12.51 10.96
CA VAL A 30 9.64 -11.19 10.33
C VAL A 30 11.04 -10.68 10.66
N ALA A 31 11.45 -10.76 11.93
CA ALA A 31 12.77 -10.30 12.37
C ALA A 31 13.91 -11.06 11.66
N GLU A 32 13.77 -12.37 11.51
CA GLU A 32 14.74 -13.20 10.79
C GLU A 32 14.82 -12.83 9.30
N LEU A 33 13.67 -12.69 8.63
CA LEU A 33 13.62 -12.27 7.22
C LEU A 33 14.25 -10.89 7.02
N VAL A 34 13.93 -9.93 7.87
CA VAL A 34 14.51 -8.58 7.83
C VAL A 34 16.02 -8.63 8.00
N LYS A 35 16.54 -9.42 8.96
CA LYS A 35 17.98 -9.63 9.15
C LYS A 35 18.64 -10.20 7.88
N ASN A 36 18.02 -11.21 7.27
CA ASN A 36 18.51 -11.82 6.03
C ASN A 36 18.59 -10.81 4.86
N TYR A 37 17.50 -10.04 4.64
CA TYR A 37 17.48 -9.06 3.55
C TYR A 37 18.40 -7.86 3.81
N LYS A 38 18.61 -7.44 5.05
CA LYS A 38 19.67 -6.47 5.40
C LYS A 38 21.05 -7.00 4.99
N GLY A 39 21.33 -8.27 5.26
CA GLY A 39 22.57 -8.92 4.84
C GLY A 39 22.77 -8.99 3.31
N LYS A 40 21.68 -8.94 2.53
CA LYS A 40 21.67 -8.85 1.07
C LYS A 40 21.71 -7.40 0.55
N GLY A 41 21.92 -6.40 1.41
CA GLY A 41 22.06 -5.00 1.05
C GLY A 41 20.75 -4.25 0.81
N PHE A 42 19.62 -4.74 1.36
CA PHE A 42 18.35 -4.00 1.34
C PHE A 42 18.27 -3.02 2.52
N ASP A 43 17.76 -1.82 2.25
CA ASP A 43 17.32 -0.91 3.31
C ASP A 43 15.91 -1.35 3.75
N ILE A 44 15.85 -2.22 4.75
CA ILE A 44 14.63 -2.81 5.27
C ILE A 44 14.59 -2.70 6.80
N SER A 45 13.44 -2.34 7.35
CA SER A 45 13.25 -2.18 8.79
C SER A 45 11.99 -2.90 9.28
N HIS A 46 12.08 -3.46 10.48
CA HIS A 46 10.98 -4.05 11.22
C HIS A 46 10.48 -3.02 12.22
N ILE A 47 9.26 -2.51 12.01
CA ILE A 47 8.65 -1.44 12.80
C ILE A 47 7.60 -2.06 13.72
N ARG A 48 7.83 -1.97 15.03
CA ARG A 48 6.88 -2.40 16.06
C ARG A 48 6.51 -1.23 16.96
N ARG A 49 5.24 -1.15 17.33
CA ARG A 49 4.69 -0.04 18.13
C ARG A 49 4.45 -0.38 19.59
N GLY A 50 4.45 -1.67 19.94
CA GLY A 50 4.05 -2.15 21.27
C GLY A 50 2.55 -1.99 21.57
N THR A 51 1.74 -1.60 20.59
CA THR A 51 0.29 -1.40 20.69
C THR A 51 -0.39 -1.59 19.36
N ARG A 52 -1.64 -2.07 19.35
CA ARG A 52 -2.51 -2.16 18.17
C ARG A 52 -3.47 -0.98 18.01
N GLN A 53 -3.29 0.08 18.81
CA GLN A 53 -4.20 1.24 18.78
C GLN A 53 -4.32 1.81 17.37
N GLY A 54 -5.55 1.97 16.88
CA GLY A 54 -5.87 2.45 15.54
C GLY A 54 -5.52 1.45 14.43
N TYR A 55 -5.23 0.20 14.75
CA TYR A 55 -4.99 -0.90 13.80
C TYR A 55 -4.07 -0.49 12.64
N LYS A 56 -4.45 -0.77 11.39
CA LYS A 56 -3.69 -0.43 10.19
C LYS A 56 -3.46 1.08 10.04
N ALA A 57 -4.48 1.90 10.26
CA ALA A 57 -4.35 3.37 10.23
C ALA A 57 -3.29 3.86 11.22
N GLY A 58 -3.32 3.30 12.44
CA GLY A 58 -2.33 3.64 13.47
C GLY A 58 -0.91 3.19 13.10
N ALA A 59 -0.76 2.02 12.47
CA ALA A 59 0.54 1.52 12.00
C ALA A 59 1.10 2.42 10.89
N LEU A 60 0.28 2.76 9.89
CA LEU A 60 0.65 3.67 8.81
C LEU A 60 1.02 5.06 9.35
N LYS A 61 0.19 5.64 10.23
CA LYS A 61 0.48 6.92 10.89
C LYS A 61 1.81 6.90 11.64
N TYR A 62 2.10 5.79 12.32
CA TYR A 62 3.36 5.64 13.04
C TYR A 62 4.56 5.55 12.10
N ALA A 63 4.44 4.78 11.01
CA ALA A 63 5.49 4.61 10.01
C ALA A 63 5.84 5.91 9.29
N MET A 64 4.89 6.82 9.09
CA MET A 64 5.13 8.13 8.45
C MET A 64 6.21 8.94 9.17
N LYS A 65 6.41 8.75 10.47
CA LYS A 65 7.48 9.42 11.25
C LYS A 65 8.89 9.06 10.78
N TYR A 66 9.05 7.89 10.19
CA TYR A 66 10.33 7.36 9.71
C TYR A 66 10.47 7.47 8.18
N THR A 67 9.39 7.84 7.49
CA THR A 67 9.33 7.91 6.04
C THR A 67 10.01 9.18 5.52
N LYS A 68 11.13 9.02 4.79
CA LYS A 68 11.87 10.10 4.13
C LYS A 68 11.69 10.11 2.61
N SER A 69 11.06 9.08 2.07
CA SER A 69 10.84 8.90 0.63
C SER A 69 9.78 9.88 0.11
N GLU A 70 9.90 10.28 -1.15
CA GLU A 70 8.90 11.10 -1.84
C GLU A 70 7.59 10.34 -2.07
N PHE A 71 7.68 9.03 -2.30
CA PHE A 71 6.53 8.16 -2.56
C PHE A 71 6.44 7.06 -1.51
N VAL A 72 5.20 6.65 -1.20
CA VAL A 72 4.87 5.59 -0.24
C VAL A 72 3.99 4.56 -0.93
N ALA A 73 4.54 3.38 -1.22
CA ALA A 73 3.77 2.24 -1.70
C ALA A 73 3.24 1.42 -0.51
N ILE A 74 1.97 1.03 -0.55
CA ILE A 74 1.30 0.30 0.53
C ILE A 74 0.85 -1.05 0.03
N PHE A 75 1.28 -2.10 0.74
CA PHE A 75 0.89 -3.48 0.49
C PHE A 75 0.44 -4.15 1.77
N ASP A 76 -0.68 -4.84 1.73
CA ASP A 76 -1.11 -5.73 2.79
C ASP A 76 -0.18 -6.96 2.86
N ALA A 77 -0.18 -7.65 4.00
CA ALA A 77 0.76 -8.75 4.27
C ALA A 77 0.61 -9.94 3.30
N ASP A 78 -0.58 -10.13 2.76
CA ASP A 78 -0.95 -11.16 1.79
C ASP A 78 -0.85 -10.71 0.33
N PHE A 79 -0.46 -9.44 0.08
CA PHE A 79 -0.34 -8.92 -1.27
C PHE A 79 0.99 -9.35 -1.93
N ILE A 80 0.91 -9.79 -3.18
CA ILE A 80 2.05 -10.21 -3.99
C ILE A 80 2.20 -9.24 -5.17
N PRO A 81 2.99 -8.15 -5.03
CA PRO A 81 3.22 -7.23 -6.14
C PRO A 81 4.03 -7.92 -7.25
N PRO A 82 3.66 -7.73 -8.53
CA PRO A 82 4.48 -8.18 -9.63
C PRO A 82 5.80 -7.39 -9.68
N THR A 83 6.88 -8.00 -10.14
CA THR A 83 8.22 -7.41 -10.12
C THR A 83 8.31 -6.03 -10.78
N TRP A 84 7.56 -5.79 -11.83
CA TRP A 84 7.51 -4.54 -12.60
C TRP A 84 6.65 -3.42 -11.95
N TYR A 85 6.03 -3.66 -10.81
CA TYR A 85 5.02 -2.79 -10.20
C TYR A 85 5.48 -1.32 -10.08
N LEU A 86 6.60 -1.07 -9.43
CA LEU A 86 7.09 0.30 -9.21
C LEU A 86 7.52 0.96 -10.53
N LYS A 87 8.17 0.23 -11.43
CA LYS A 87 8.58 0.76 -12.74
C LYS A 87 7.41 1.27 -13.58
N ARG A 88 6.24 0.63 -13.46
CA ARG A 88 5.04 1.04 -14.19
C ARG A 88 4.23 2.11 -13.50
N ALA A 89 4.21 2.13 -12.17
CA ALA A 89 3.35 3.05 -11.41
C ALA A 89 4.01 4.41 -11.13
N ILE A 90 5.30 4.45 -10.79
CA ILE A 90 6.01 5.68 -10.45
C ILE A 90 5.99 6.74 -11.57
N PRO A 91 6.12 6.40 -12.87
CA PRO A 91 6.09 7.41 -13.94
C PRO A 91 4.81 8.26 -14.00
N TYR A 92 3.68 7.79 -13.47
CA TYR A 92 2.46 8.60 -13.43
C TYR A 92 2.61 9.86 -12.56
N PHE A 93 3.50 9.83 -11.57
CA PHE A 93 3.79 10.98 -10.70
C PHE A 93 4.63 12.08 -11.37
N ALA A 94 5.06 11.91 -12.62
CA ALA A 94 5.62 13.02 -13.41
C ALA A 94 4.64 14.19 -13.54
N LYS A 95 3.33 13.94 -13.40
CA LYS A 95 2.31 14.98 -13.27
C LYS A 95 2.24 15.43 -11.80
N PRO A 96 2.49 16.71 -11.50
CA PRO A 96 2.57 17.18 -10.11
C PRO A 96 1.24 17.09 -9.35
N ASN A 97 0.12 17.13 -10.04
CA ASN A 97 -1.23 17.04 -9.46
C ASN A 97 -1.68 15.59 -9.17
N ILE A 98 -0.81 14.60 -9.38
CA ILE A 98 -1.14 13.22 -9.00
C ILE A 98 -0.62 12.94 -7.60
N GLY A 99 -1.55 12.81 -6.64
CA GLY A 99 -1.26 12.46 -5.26
C GLY A 99 -1.30 10.98 -4.97
N LEU A 100 -2.10 10.21 -5.74
CA LEU A 100 -2.29 8.76 -5.59
C LEU A 100 -2.35 8.06 -6.94
N VAL A 101 -1.67 6.93 -7.04
CA VAL A 101 -1.85 5.94 -8.11
C VAL A 101 -2.36 4.64 -7.51
N GLN A 102 -3.63 4.31 -7.72
CA GLN A 102 -4.21 3.02 -7.35
C GLN A 102 -4.01 2.02 -8.48
N CYS A 103 -3.32 0.92 -8.20
CA CYS A 103 -3.17 -0.16 -9.17
C CYS A 103 -4.29 -1.19 -9.00
N ARG A 104 -4.69 -1.81 -10.12
CA ARG A 104 -5.59 -2.96 -10.09
C ARG A 104 -4.86 -4.15 -9.47
N TRP A 105 -5.58 -4.94 -8.69
CA TRP A 105 -5.14 -6.22 -8.18
C TRP A 105 -6.22 -7.28 -8.38
N GLY A 106 -5.88 -8.54 -8.22
CA GLY A 106 -6.76 -9.68 -8.40
C GLY A 106 -6.49 -10.78 -7.38
N HIS A 107 -7.29 -11.82 -7.42
CA HIS A 107 -7.18 -12.97 -6.51
C HIS A 107 -6.16 -13.98 -7.03
N VAL A 108 -5.27 -14.47 -6.16
CA VAL A 108 -4.33 -15.55 -6.49
C VAL A 108 -5.04 -16.88 -6.60
N ASN A 109 -6.15 -17.05 -5.86
CA ASN A 109 -6.94 -18.26 -5.76
C ASN A 109 -8.27 -18.20 -6.55
N GLU A 110 -8.34 -17.42 -7.61
CA GLU A 110 -9.56 -17.23 -8.42
C GLU A 110 -10.26 -18.54 -8.77
N ASN A 111 -9.48 -19.53 -9.21
CA ASN A 111 -10.00 -20.82 -9.67
C ASN A 111 -10.23 -21.87 -8.56
N TYR A 112 -10.15 -21.47 -7.27
CA TYR A 112 -10.29 -22.41 -6.17
C TYR A 112 -11.74 -22.89 -5.97
N SER A 113 -12.73 -22.02 -6.13
CA SER A 113 -14.15 -22.32 -5.95
C SER A 113 -15.06 -21.36 -6.72
N ALA A 114 -16.34 -21.69 -6.86
CA ALA A 114 -17.33 -20.78 -7.42
C ALA A 114 -17.44 -19.47 -6.63
N LEU A 115 -17.24 -19.50 -5.31
CA LEU A 115 -17.22 -18.30 -4.47
C LEU A 115 -16.03 -17.41 -4.79
N THR A 116 -14.82 -17.98 -4.93
CA THR A 116 -13.63 -17.18 -5.27
C THR A 116 -13.69 -16.62 -6.69
N GLN A 117 -14.31 -17.34 -7.63
CA GLN A 117 -14.59 -16.82 -8.98
C GLN A 117 -15.55 -15.62 -8.93
N ALA A 118 -16.65 -15.74 -8.16
CA ALA A 118 -17.60 -14.63 -8.01
C ALA A 118 -16.95 -13.39 -7.36
N GLN A 119 -16.08 -13.61 -6.36
CA GLN A 119 -15.30 -12.53 -5.73
C GLN A 119 -14.32 -11.88 -6.71
N ALA A 120 -13.62 -12.65 -7.53
CA ALA A 120 -12.72 -12.14 -8.55
C ALA A 120 -13.48 -11.33 -9.61
N LEU A 121 -14.64 -11.80 -10.06
CA LEU A 121 -15.49 -11.06 -11.00
C LEU A 121 -16.00 -9.74 -10.41
N SER A 122 -16.39 -9.74 -9.15
CA SER A 122 -16.81 -8.50 -8.44
C SER A 122 -15.66 -7.50 -8.35
N LEU A 123 -14.45 -7.96 -8.07
CA LEU A 123 -13.25 -7.12 -8.01
C LEU A 123 -12.87 -6.57 -9.39
N ASP A 124 -13.00 -7.38 -10.43
CA ASP A 124 -12.79 -6.95 -11.81
C ASP A 124 -13.78 -5.86 -12.22
N PHE A 125 -15.06 -6.01 -11.86
CA PHE A 125 -16.06 -4.97 -12.09
C PHE A 125 -15.69 -3.67 -11.37
N HIS A 126 -15.27 -3.77 -10.10
CA HIS A 126 -14.84 -2.61 -9.33
C HIS A 126 -13.70 -1.84 -10.03
N PHE A 127 -12.63 -2.53 -10.45
CA PHE A 127 -11.46 -1.85 -11.05
C PHE A 127 -11.68 -1.45 -12.52
N LEU A 128 -12.27 -2.33 -13.33
CA LEU A 128 -12.35 -2.13 -14.79
C LEU A 128 -13.55 -1.27 -15.20
N VAL A 129 -14.59 -1.24 -14.39
CA VAL A 129 -15.82 -0.49 -14.69
C VAL A 129 -15.95 0.69 -13.74
N GLU A 130 -16.13 0.45 -12.44
CA GLU A 130 -16.46 1.50 -11.48
C GLU A 130 -15.31 2.53 -11.32
N GLN A 131 -14.13 2.08 -10.94
CA GLN A 131 -12.97 2.97 -10.73
C GLN A 131 -12.57 3.69 -12.03
N LYS A 132 -12.63 3.00 -13.16
CA LYS A 132 -12.34 3.59 -14.45
C LYS A 132 -13.37 4.65 -14.85
N ALA A 133 -14.66 4.38 -14.60
CA ALA A 133 -15.71 5.34 -14.84
C ALA A 133 -15.56 6.59 -13.95
N LYS A 134 -15.30 6.41 -12.65
CA LYS A 134 -15.02 7.49 -11.71
C LYS A 134 -13.85 8.36 -12.17
N SER A 135 -12.73 7.73 -12.55
CA SER A 135 -11.54 8.43 -13.03
C SER A 135 -11.81 9.25 -14.28
N ASN A 136 -12.50 8.66 -15.27
CA ASN A 136 -12.83 9.34 -16.53
C ASN A 136 -13.84 10.49 -16.35
N SER A 137 -14.72 10.38 -15.36
CA SER A 137 -15.74 11.38 -15.05
C SER A 137 -15.28 12.43 -14.03
N ARG A 138 -14.00 12.40 -13.62
CA ARG A 138 -13.43 13.27 -12.57
C ARG A 138 -14.21 13.18 -11.25
N MET A 139 -14.76 12.02 -10.97
CA MET A 139 -15.38 11.71 -9.68
C MET A 139 -14.31 11.27 -8.68
N PHE A 140 -14.63 11.34 -7.41
CA PHE A 140 -13.73 10.89 -6.36
C PHE A 140 -13.44 9.39 -6.49
N MET A 141 -12.15 9.08 -6.51
CA MET A 141 -11.61 7.73 -6.57
C MET A 141 -11.38 7.18 -5.16
N ASN A 142 -11.52 5.88 -5.01
CA ASN A 142 -11.21 5.21 -3.75
C ASN A 142 -9.76 4.71 -3.76
N PHE A 143 -9.02 4.94 -2.68
CA PHE A 143 -7.91 4.09 -2.34
C PHE A 143 -8.46 2.82 -1.67
N ASN A 144 -8.00 1.65 -2.08
CA ASN A 144 -8.53 0.36 -1.63
C ASN A 144 -7.64 -0.31 -0.57
N GLY A 145 -6.92 0.48 0.21
CA GLY A 145 -6.08 0.03 1.31
C GLY A 145 -4.75 -0.61 0.91
N THR A 146 -4.66 -1.22 -0.27
CA THR A 146 -3.48 -1.92 -0.78
C THR A 146 -3.22 -1.62 -2.25
N ALA A 147 -2.05 -1.99 -2.76
CA ALA A 147 -1.64 -1.78 -4.15
C ALA A 147 -1.78 -0.33 -4.63
N GLY A 148 -1.58 0.62 -3.75
CA GLY A 148 -1.54 2.04 -4.07
C GLY A 148 -0.19 2.67 -3.75
N ILE A 149 0.17 3.68 -4.52
CA ILE A 149 1.35 4.52 -4.27
C ILE A 149 0.87 5.94 -4.04
N TRP A 150 1.26 6.52 -2.92
CA TRP A 150 0.96 7.88 -2.55
C TRP A 150 2.17 8.78 -2.73
N ARG A 151 1.97 10.02 -3.17
CA ARG A 151 2.92 11.09 -2.92
C ARG A 151 2.87 11.42 -1.42
N LYS A 152 4.02 11.38 -0.73
CA LYS A 152 4.09 11.63 0.72
C LYS A 152 3.52 13.00 1.09
N GLU A 153 3.87 14.02 0.32
CA GLU A 153 3.36 15.38 0.48
C GLU A 153 1.82 15.42 0.46
N CYS A 154 1.18 14.67 -0.43
CA CYS A 154 -0.29 14.56 -0.50
C CYS A 154 -0.89 13.95 0.77
N ILE A 155 -0.23 12.92 1.35
CA ILE A 155 -0.65 12.35 2.65
C ILE A 155 -0.54 13.42 3.75
N ASP A 156 0.60 14.11 3.84
CA ASP A 156 0.88 15.10 4.87
C ASP A 156 -0.09 16.28 4.77
N ASP A 157 -0.28 16.82 3.57
CA ASP A 157 -1.19 17.93 3.30
C ASP A 157 -2.65 17.58 3.62
N SER A 158 -3.05 16.33 3.36
CA SER A 158 -4.39 15.83 3.69
C SER A 158 -4.59 15.55 5.19
N GLY A 159 -3.61 15.83 6.05
CA GLY A 159 -3.68 15.63 7.50
C GLY A 159 -3.31 14.21 7.96
N GLY A 160 -2.73 13.40 7.08
CA GLY A 160 -2.24 12.06 7.40
C GLY A 160 -3.34 11.02 7.63
N TRP A 161 -2.95 9.89 8.19
CA TRP A 161 -3.86 8.79 8.51
C TRP A 161 -4.68 9.06 9.76
N HIS A 162 -6.00 8.96 9.66
CA HIS A 162 -6.92 9.09 10.80
C HIS A 162 -7.27 7.72 11.38
N THR A 163 -7.23 7.61 12.71
CA THR A 163 -7.54 6.38 13.45
C THR A 163 -8.97 6.34 14.00
N ALA A 164 -9.74 7.39 13.78
CA ALA A 164 -11.11 7.51 14.25
C ALA A 164 -12.16 6.93 13.28
N THR A 165 -11.70 6.46 12.11
CA THR A 165 -12.53 5.83 11.07
C THR A 165 -12.16 4.35 10.92
N LEU A 166 -13.14 3.53 10.52
CA LEU A 166 -12.93 2.12 10.18
C LEU A 166 -12.40 1.92 8.76
N VAL A 167 -12.45 2.95 7.92
CA VAL A 167 -12.10 2.91 6.50
C VAL A 167 -11.09 4.04 6.23
N GLU A 168 -9.90 3.86 6.77
CA GLU A 168 -8.82 4.85 6.76
C GLU A 168 -8.34 5.21 5.35
N ASP A 169 -8.42 4.26 4.44
CA ASP A 169 -8.03 4.38 3.04
C ASP A 169 -8.99 5.28 2.27
N LEU A 170 -10.30 5.04 2.41
CA LEU A 170 -11.34 5.86 1.81
C LEU A 170 -11.31 7.29 2.38
N ASP A 171 -11.19 7.42 3.70
CA ASP A 171 -11.13 8.72 4.38
C ASP A 171 -9.96 9.57 3.87
N LEU A 172 -8.74 9.01 3.80
CA LEU A 172 -7.59 9.74 3.29
C LEU A 172 -7.77 10.09 1.80
N SER A 173 -8.25 9.14 0.99
CA SER A 173 -8.41 9.39 -0.46
C SER A 173 -9.42 10.51 -0.75
N TYR A 174 -10.48 10.61 0.04
CA TYR A 174 -11.48 11.67 -0.13
C TYR A 174 -10.96 13.02 0.37
N ARG A 175 -10.30 13.06 1.53
CA ARG A 175 -9.68 14.31 2.03
C ARG A 175 -8.63 14.86 1.07
N ALA A 176 -7.84 13.98 0.45
CA ALA A 176 -6.85 14.39 -0.55
C ALA A 176 -7.54 15.03 -1.76
N GLN A 177 -8.57 14.39 -2.31
CA GLN A 177 -9.27 14.87 -3.49
C GLN A 177 -10.14 16.13 -3.24
N MET A 178 -10.60 16.35 -2.01
CA MET A 178 -11.28 17.60 -1.63
C MET A 178 -10.35 18.81 -1.57
N LYS A 179 -9.05 18.59 -1.47
CA LYS A 179 -8.04 19.66 -1.48
C LYS A 179 -7.53 20.02 -2.88
N GLY A 180 -7.80 19.20 -3.88
CA GLY A 180 -7.40 19.39 -5.28
C GLY A 180 -6.32 18.40 -5.66
#